data_f71a7675062adfdadfe41b2daab2df0b
#
_entry.id   f71a7675062adfdadfe41b2daab2df0b
#
_cell.length_a   1.000
_cell.length_b   1.000
_cell.length_c   1.000
_cell.angle_alpha   90.00
_cell.angle_beta   90.00
_cell.angle_gamma   90.00
#
_symmetry.space_group_name_H-M   'P 1'
#
loop_
_entity.id
_entity.type
_entity.pdbx_description
1 polymer ?
#
loop_
_entity_poly.entity_id
_entity_poly.type
_entity_poly.pdbx_seq_one_letter_code
_entity_poly.pdbx_strand_id
1 'polypeptide(L)'
;RAEIMRRRLDYENDPHAFAERWAEEDAGVATQITAARALSPVLTPTNLARIAHLCASFDVDGMRADLVIARTAVAHAAWSGRETVEDEDIRVAAELALPHRRRRDPFDEPGLDQEQLDEAMDEARDQHPEPESEENPQVEPPESTGESNEPTSDGEAGSADNGAPFR
;
A
#
# COMPACT_ATOMS: atom_id res chain seq x y z
N ARG A 1 22.64 4.21 20.11
CA ARG A 1 23.96 4.30 19.44
C ARG A 1 24.97 3.29 20.01
N ALA A 2 25.13 3.17 21.33
CA ALA A 2 26.08 2.22 21.94
C ALA A 2 25.78 0.76 21.53
N GLU A 3 24.51 0.35 21.49
CA GLU A 3 24.11 -0.97 21.06
C GLU A 3 24.47 -1.26 19.60
N ILE A 4 24.28 -0.29 18.71
CA ILE A 4 24.65 -0.41 17.29
C ILE A 4 26.16 -0.63 17.15
N MET A 5 26.96 0.15 17.87
CA MET A 5 28.42 -0.02 17.88
C MET A 5 28.83 -1.38 18.41
N ARG A 6 28.22 -1.84 19.51
CA ARG A 6 28.50 -3.16 20.09
C ARG A 6 28.21 -4.27 19.10
N ARG A 7 27.03 -4.28 18.47
CA ARG A 7 26.66 -5.26 17.44
C ARG A 7 27.60 -5.22 16.25
N ARG A 8 28.04 -4.03 15.85
CA ARG A 8 29.00 -3.90 14.75
C ARG A 8 30.37 -4.51 15.10
N LEU A 9 30.87 -4.28 16.29
CA LEU A 9 32.13 -4.87 16.76
C LEU A 9 32.01 -6.38 16.93
N ASP A 10 30.89 -6.88 17.45
CA ASP A 10 30.63 -8.33 17.55
C ASP A 10 30.66 -8.99 16.16
N TYR A 11 30.02 -8.37 15.16
CA TYR A 11 30.06 -8.86 13.78
C TYR A 11 31.49 -8.84 13.21
N GLU A 12 32.25 -7.77 13.41
CA GLU A 12 33.63 -7.66 12.92
C GLU A 12 34.56 -8.72 13.55
N ASN A 13 34.30 -9.07 14.80
CA ASN A 13 35.08 -10.07 15.54
C ASN A 13 34.81 -11.51 15.06
N ASP A 14 33.53 -11.88 14.88
CA ASP A 14 33.13 -13.20 14.37
C ASP A 14 31.80 -13.09 13.61
N PRO A 15 31.85 -12.86 12.28
CA PRO A 15 30.63 -12.74 11.44
C PRO A 15 29.77 -14.00 11.45
N HIS A 16 30.38 -15.21 11.56
CA HIS A 16 29.66 -16.45 11.52
C HIS A 16 28.85 -16.69 12.80
N ALA A 17 29.51 -16.58 13.95
CA ALA A 17 28.82 -16.69 15.23
C ALA A 17 27.76 -15.57 15.42
N PHE A 18 28.01 -14.38 14.87
CA PHE A 18 27.01 -13.32 14.86
C PHE A 18 25.79 -13.71 14.04
N ALA A 19 25.96 -14.19 12.81
CA ALA A 19 24.87 -14.63 11.94
C ALA A 19 24.07 -15.80 12.58
N GLU A 20 24.73 -16.79 13.17
CA GLU A 20 24.07 -17.88 13.87
C GLU A 20 23.20 -17.38 15.04
N ARG A 21 23.69 -16.40 15.81
CA ARG A 21 22.94 -15.82 16.94
C ARG A 21 21.63 -15.13 16.51
N TRP A 22 21.61 -14.51 15.33
CA TRP A 22 20.47 -13.75 14.81
C TRP A 22 19.62 -14.54 13.81
N ALA A 23 20.00 -15.78 13.48
CA ALA A 23 19.38 -16.58 12.43
C ALA A 23 17.88 -16.82 12.64
N GLU A 24 17.44 -17.03 13.88
CA GLU A 24 16.04 -17.26 14.21
C GLU A 24 15.20 -15.98 14.01
N GLU A 25 15.71 -14.84 14.45
CA GLU A 25 15.04 -13.53 14.28
C GLU A 25 14.96 -13.14 12.80
N ASP A 26 16.07 -13.33 12.07
CA ASP A 26 16.12 -13.07 10.64
C ASP A 26 15.15 -14.00 9.86
N ALA A 27 15.07 -15.27 10.22
CA ALA A 27 14.11 -16.21 9.62
C ALA A 27 12.66 -15.82 9.95
N GLY A 28 12.39 -15.33 11.16
CA GLY A 28 11.09 -14.81 11.57
C GLY A 28 10.66 -13.62 10.70
N VAL A 29 11.54 -12.63 10.53
CA VAL A 29 11.30 -11.46 9.67
C VAL A 29 11.10 -11.88 8.21
N ALA A 30 11.94 -12.78 7.69
CA ALA A 30 11.82 -13.29 6.32
C ALA A 30 10.47 -14.01 6.08
N THR A 31 10.01 -14.76 7.06
CA THR A 31 8.69 -15.44 7.01
C THR A 31 7.56 -14.41 6.98
N GLN A 32 7.62 -13.39 7.82
CA GLN A 32 6.63 -12.33 7.87
C GLN A 32 6.60 -11.51 6.56
N ILE A 33 7.76 -11.18 5.99
CA ILE A 33 7.86 -10.54 4.68
C ILE A 33 7.21 -11.41 3.59
N THR A 34 7.47 -12.72 3.62
CA THR A 34 6.92 -13.65 2.65
C THR A 34 5.40 -13.73 2.75
N ALA A 35 4.85 -13.78 3.96
CA ALA A 35 3.42 -13.75 4.21
C ALA A 35 2.79 -12.43 3.73
N ALA A 36 3.39 -11.28 4.06
CA ALA A 36 2.93 -9.97 3.62
C ALA A 36 2.91 -9.83 2.10
N ARG A 37 3.92 -10.36 1.40
CA ARG A 37 3.99 -10.33 -0.08
C ARG A 37 2.92 -11.18 -0.77
N ALA A 38 2.32 -12.13 -0.09
CA ALA A 38 1.20 -12.92 -0.61
C ALA A 38 -0.14 -12.19 -0.52
N LEU A 39 -0.22 -11.11 0.24
CA LEU A 39 -1.41 -10.27 0.38
C LEU A 39 -1.40 -9.13 -0.65
N SER A 40 -2.61 -8.70 -1.02
CA SER A 40 -2.83 -7.54 -1.89
C SER A 40 -3.95 -6.69 -1.30
N PRO A 41 -3.68 -5.94 -0.21
CA PRO A 41 -4.69 -5.12 0.44
C PRO A 41 -5.36 -4.15 -0.51
N VAL A 42 -6.68 -4.03 -0.40
CA VAL A 42 -7.47 -3.11 -1.21
C VAL A 42 -7.26 -1.68 -0.73
N LEU A 43 -6.89 -0.81 -1.66
CA LEU A 43 -6.84 0.64 -1.45
C LEU A 43 -8.10 1.24 -2.08
N THR A 44 -9.03 1.70 -1.25
CA THR A 44 -10.33 2.21 -1.70
C THR A 44 -10.20 3.61 -2.33
N PRO A 45 -11.19 4.07 -3.14
CA PRO A 45 -11.25 5.46 -3.59
C PRO A 45 -11.28 6.45 -2.43
N THR A 46 -11.91 6.11 -1.31
CA THR A 46 -11.93 6.91 -0.08
C THR A 46 -10.53 7.06 0.51
N ASN A 47 -9.76 5.98 0.61
CA ASN A 47 -8.37 6.05 1.06
C ASN A 47 -7.52 6.95 0.15
N LEU A 48 -7.71 6.87 -1.18
CA LEU A 48 -6.99 7.73 -2.12
C LEU A 48 -7.33 9.21 -1.92
N ALA A 49 -8.62 9.54 -1.69
CA ALA A 49 -9.05 10.91 -1.42
C ALA A 49 -8.47 11.44 -0.09
N ARG A 50 -8.46 10.61 0.97
CA ARG A 50 -7.84 10.95 2.26
C ARG A 50 -6.33 11.18 2.13
N ILE A 51 -5.62 10.35 1.37
CA ILE A 51 -4.18 10.53 1.10
C ILE A 51 -3.92 11.84 0.35
N ALA A 52 -4.73 12.15 -0.67
CA ALA A 52 -4.58 13.38 -1.44
C ALA A 52 -4.84 14.62 -0.57
N HIS A 53 -5.88 14.58 0.29
CA HIS A 53 -6.16 15.64 1.26
C HIS A 53 -4.98 15.85 2.21
N LEU A 54 -4.45 14.76 2.78
CA LEU A 54 -3.31 14.79 3.68
C LEU A 54 -2.06 15.40 3.02
N CYS A 55 -1.74 15.01 1.79
CA CYS A 55 -0.61 15.58 1.05
C CYS A 55 -0.79 17.09 0.78
N ALA A 56 -2.02 17.53 0.50
CA ALA A 56 -2.34 18.94 0.32
C ALA A 56 -2.17 19.74 1.62
N SER A 57 -2.59 19.20 2.78
CA SER A 57 -2.46 19.86 4.10
C SER A 57 -1.00 20.08 4.51
N PHE A 58 -0.08 19.27 3.99
CA PHE A 58 1.35 19.38 4.26
C PHE A 58 2.16 20.11 3.17
N ASP A 59 1.50 20.77 2.21
CA ASP A 59 2.13 21.52 1.10
C ASP A 59 3.22 20.71 0.39
N VAL A 60 2.91 19.48 0.05
CA VAL A 60 3.85 18.58 -0.61
C VAL A 60 3.81 18.79 -2.12
N ASP A 61 4.97 19.01 -2.75
CA ASP A 61 5.07 19.21 -4.19
C ASP A 61 4.81 17.92 -4.98
N GLY A 62 3.79 17.96 -5.82
CA GLY A 62 3.50 16.96 -6.85
C GLY A 62 3.02 15.62 -6.30
N MET A 63 2.45 14.80 -7.17
CA MET A 63 1.79 13.53 -6.82
C MET A 63 2.73 12.38 -6.39
N ARG A 64 4.04 12.63 -6.30
CA ARG A 64 4.98 11.56 -5.91
C ARG A 64 4.82 11.15 -4.45
N ALA A 65 4.47 12.10 -3.57
CA ALA A 65 4.22 11.80 -2.16
C ALA A 65 2.96 10.95 -2.00
N ASP A 66 1.87 11.33 -2.68
CA ASP A 66 0.61 10.58 -2.69
C ASP A 66 0.84 9.11 -3.06
N LEU A 67 1.57 8.89 -4.16
CA LEU A 67 1.90 7.54 -4.62
C LEU A 67 2.77 6.75 -3.62
N VAL A 68 3.71 7.43 -2.95
CA VAL A 68 4.55 6.77 -1.94
C VAL A 68 3.72 6.43 -0.71
N ILE A 69 2.90 7.36 -0.21
CA ILE A 69 2.02 7.11 0.93
C ILE A 69 1.05 5.97 0.61
N ALA A 70 0.39 6.00 -0.55
CA ALA A 70 -0.52 4.94 -0.99
C ALA A 70 0.15 3.56 -1.01
N ARG A 71 1.34 3.44 -1.61
CA ARG A 71 2.08 2.17 -1.66
C ARG A 71 2.58 1.72 -0.30
N THR A 72 3.00 2.65 0.54
CA THR A 72 3.46 2.34 1.91
C THR A 72 2.30 1.90 2.78
N ALA A 73 1.12 2.53 2.67
CA ALA A 73 -0.09 2.11 3.38
C ALA A 73 -0.51 0.69 2.99
N VAL A 74 -0.53 0.36 1.69
CA VAL A 74 -0.78 -1.01 1.22
C VAL A 74 0.24 -2.00 1.79
N ALA A 75 1.53 -1.64 1.80
CA ALA A 75 2.57 -2.50 2.34
C ALA A 75 2.44 -2.68 3.86
N HIS A 76 2.02 -1.64 4.60
CA HIS A 76 1.81 -1.71 6.04
C HIS A 76 0.56 -2.55 6.38
N ALA A 77 -0.53 -2.41 5.64
CA ALA A 77 -1.71 -3.27 5.77
C ALA A 77 -1.36 -4.74 5.54
N ALA A 78 -0.58 -5.04 4.47
CA ALA A 78 -0.10 -6.40 4.18
C ALA A 78 0.80 -6.93 5.31
N TRP A 79 1.72 -6.12 5.83
CA TRP A 79 2.57 -6.46 6.96
C TRP A 79 1.78 -6.80 8.22
N SER A 80 0.69 -6.10 8.43
CA SER A 80 -0.25 -6.29 9.56
C SER A 80 -1.28 -7.40 9.31
N GLY A 81 -1.24 -8.07 8.15
CA GLY A 81 -2.13 -9.18 7.79
C GLY A 81 -3.55 -8.75 7.43
N ARG A 82 -3.76 -7.48 7.05
CA ARG A 82 -5.07 -6.94 6.67
C ARG A 82 -5.31 -7.06 5.17
N GLU A 83 -6.57 -7.22 4.80
CA GLU A 83 -7.02 -7.29 3.40
C GLU A 83 -7.43 -5.93 2.82
N THR A 84 -7.61 -4.92 3.68
CA THR A 84 -7.96 -3.55 3.31
C THR A 84 -7.04 -2.57 4.02
N VAL A 85 -6.79 -1.43 3.37
CA VAL A 85 -6.04 -0.31 3.96
C VAL A 85 -6.95 0.45 4.91
N GLU A 86 -6.48 0.67 6.13
CA GLU A 86 -7.14 1.44 7.18
C GLU A 86 -6.45 2.78 7.43
N ASP A 87 -7.07 3.68 8.19
CA ASP A 87 -6.52 4.99 8.54
C ASP A 87 -5.16 4.88 9.24
N GLU A 88 -4.96 3.86 10.07
CA GLU A 88 -3.67 3.59 10.73
C GLU A 88 -2.55 3.33 9.71
N ASP A 89 -2.86 2.64 8.61
CA ASP A 89 -1.87 2.39 7.55
C ASP A 89 -1.48 3.67 6.83
N ILE A 90 -2.45 4.56 6.60
CA ILE A 90 -2.23 5.88 6.00
C ILE A 90 -1.38 6.74 6.93
N ARG A 91 -1.68 6.73 8.24
CA ARG A 91 -0.92 7.44 9.28
C ARG A 91 0.55 7.01 9.28
N VAL A 92 0.81 5.71 9.43
CA VAL A 92 2.19 5.17 9.43
C VAL A 92 2.91 5.51 8.13
N ALA A 93 2.23 5.40 7.00
CA ALA A 93 2.79 5.77 5.70
C ALA A 93 3.15 7.25 5.60
N ALA A 94 2.32 8.14 6.15
CA ALA A 94 2.56 9.57 6.19
C ALA A 94 3.75 9.92 7.09
N GLU A 95 3.83 9.33 8.28
CA GLU A 95 4.97 9.49 9.20
C GLU A 95 6.32 9.12 8.58
N LEU A 96 6.32 8.08 7.74
CA LEU A 96 7.53 7.62 7.05
C LEU A 96 7.88 8.49 5.82
N ALA A 97 6.88 8.99 5.10
CA ALA A 97 7.08 9.64 3.80
C ALA A 97 7.21 11.17 3.90
N LEU A 98 6.37 11.85 4.69
CA LEU A 98 6.26 13.30 4.74
C LEU A 98 7.55 14.00 5.22
N PRO A 99 8.29 13.52 6.24
CA PRO A 99 9.50 14.18 6.71
C PRO A 99 10.57 14.38 5.64
N HIS A 100 10.52 13.56 4.59
CA HIS A 100 11.49 13.58 3.48
C HIS A 100 10.99 14.36 2.25
N ARG A 101 9.73 14.83 2.26
CA ARG A 101 9.07 15.39 1.08
C ARG A 101 8.42 16.75 1.30
N ARG A 102 8.27 17.15 2.56
CA ARG A 102 7.76 18.45 2.93
C ARG A 102 8.77 19.53 2.55
N ARG A 103 8.32 20.66 2.02
CA ARG A 103 9.14 21.87 1.92
C ARG A 103 9.50 22.32 3.33
N ARG A 104 10.77 22.43 3.62
CA ARG A 104 11.28 22.94 4.91
C ARG A 104 11.80 24.33 4.75
N ASP A 105 11.35 25.21 5.61
CA ASP A 105 12.06 26.45 5.84
C ASP A 105 13.31 26.17 6.69
N PRO A 106 14.42 26.93 6.49
CA PRO A 106 15.67 26.74 7.23
C PRO A 106 15.53 26.79 8.76
N PHE A 107 14.41 27.30 9.25
CA PHE A 107 14.12 27.51 10.68
C PHE A 107 13.12 26.50 11.25
N ASP A 108 12.60 25.58 10.45
CA ASP A 108 11.65 24.56 10.90
C ASP A 108 12.35 23.51 11.76
N GLU A 109 11.69 23.07 12.84
CA GLU A 109 12.17 21.96 13.64
C GLU A 109 12.18 20.66 12.82
N PRO A 110 13.18 19.78 13.02
CA PRO A 110 13.25 18.52 12.31
C PRO A 110 12.19 17.55 12.82
N GLY A 111 11.31 17.10 11.94
CA GLY A 111 10.29 16.09 12.25
C GLY A 111 8.96 16.39 11.58
N LEU A 112 8.00 15.51 11.78
CA LEU A 112 6.60 15.71 11.48
C LEU A 112 5.92 16.15 12.78
N ASP A 113 5.13 17.22 12.72
CA ASP A 113 4.30 17.64 13.83
C ASP A 113 3.14 16.62 13.97
N GLN A 114 3.08 15.94 15.09
CA GLN A 114 2.09 14.91 15.34
C GLN A 114 0.68 15.52 15.52
N GLU A 115 0.58 16.69 16.14
CA GLU A 115 -0.72 17.37 16.30
C GLU A 115 -1.27 17.79 14.93
N GLN A 116 -0.41 18.33 14.06
CA GLN A 116 -0.76 18.66 12.68
C GLN A 116 -1.17 17.41 11.87
N LEU A 117 -0.50 16.27 12.09
CA LEU A 117 -0.86 15.02 11.42
C LEU A 117 -2.23 14.52 11.89
N ASP A 118 -2.49 14.56 13.20
CA ASP A 118 -3.76 14.13 13.78
C ASP A 118 -4.91 14.99 13.24
N GLU A 119 -4.76 16.32 13.25
CA GLU A 119 -5.74 17.25 12.71
C GLU A 119 -6.01 17.01 11.22
N ALA A 120 -4.97 16.86 10.41
CA ALA A 120 -5.12 16.59 8.98
C ALA A 120 -5.77 15.20 8.69
N MET A 121 -5.51 14.20 9.52
CA MET A 121 -6.15 12.88 9.42
C MET A 121 -7.64 12.95 9.78
N ASP A 122 -8.00 13.71 10.83
CA ASP A 122 -9.39 13.90 11.23
C ASP A 122 -10.16 14.70 10.18
N GLU A 123 -9.58 15.78 9.64
CA GLU A 123 -10.17 16.54 8.54
C GLU A 123 -10.37 15.68 7.29
N ALA A 124 -9.39 14.85 6.94
CA ALA A 124 -9.48 13.94 5.79
C ALA A 124 -10.61 12.92 5.97
N ARG A 125 -10.83 12.43 7.20
CA ARG A 125 -11.92 11.50 7.51
C ARG A 125 -13.28 12.18 7.41
N ASP A 126 -13.41 13.39 7.94
CA ASP A 126 -14.67 14.15 7.92
C ASP A 126 -15.07 14.54 6.49
N GLN A 127 -14.10 14.90 5.65
CA GLN A 127 -14.36 15.26 4.24
C GLN A 127 -14.58 14.05 3.33
N HIS A 128 -14.03 12.90 3.69
CA HIS A 128 -14.12 11.66 2.92
C HIS A 128 -14.57 10.50 3.82
N PRO A 129 -15.85 10.48 4.23
CA PRO A 129 -16.40 9.38 5.03
C PRO A 129 -16.39 8.07 4.23
N GLU A 130 -16.26 6.95 4.96
CA GLU A 130 -16.48 5.64 4.33
C GLU A 130 -17.92 5.58 3.80
N PRO A 131 -18.15 5.06 2.59
CA PRO A 131 -19.50 4.82 2.11
C PRO A 131 -20.20 3.86 3.09
N GLU A 132 -21.36 4.25 3.59
CA GLU A 132 -22.20 3.32 4.34
C GLU A 132 -22.37 2.08 3.47
N SER A 133 -22.11 0.90 4.04
CA SER A 133 -22.30 -0.38 3.34
C SER A 133 -23.79 -0.48 2.98
N GLU A 134 -24.15 -0.05 1.77
CA GLU A 134 -25.48 -0.37 1.24
C GLU A 134 -25.56 -1.89 1.24
N GLU A 135 -26.43 -2.41 2.09
CA GLU A 135 -26.88 -3.80 2.03
C GLU A 135 -27.21 -4.08 0.56
N ASN A 136 -26.44 -4.98 -0.02
CA ASN A 136 -26.56 -5.42 -1.41
C ASN A 136 -28.04 -5.77 -1.71
N PRO A 137 -28.75 -4.97 -2.54
CA PRO A 137 -30.06 -5.40 -3.00
C PRO A 137 -29.84 -6.67 -3.79
N GLN A 138 -30.43 -7.77 -3.31
CA GLN A 138 -30.42 -9.07 -3.96
C GLN A 138 -30.69 -8.90 -5.46
N VAL A 139 -29.67 -9.10 -6.27
CA VAL A 139 -29.83 -9.25 -7.71
C VAL A 139 -30.53 -10.58 -7.90
N GLU A 140 -31.86 -10.55 -8.09
CA GLU A 140 -32.59 -11.70 -8.56
C GLU A 140 -32.02 -12.11 -9.94
N PRO A 141 -31.73 -13.39 -10.14
CA PRO A 141 -31.22 -13.85 -11.43
C PRO A 141 -32.31 -13.63 -12.51
N PRO A 142 -31.95 -13.13 -13.71
CA PRO A 142 -32.91 -12.98 -14.79
C PRO A 142 -33.48 -14.34 -15.19
N GLU A 143 -34.80 -14.43 -15.21
CA GLU A 143 -35.52 -15.58 -15.73
C GLU A 143 -35.10 -15.87 -17.17
N SER A 144 -34.67 -17.10 -17.41
CA SER A 144 -34.33 -17.60 -18.73
C SER A 144 -35.58 -17.76 -19.55
N THR A 145 -35.89 -16.83 -20.41
CA THR A 145 -36.76 -17.08 -21.59
C THR A 145 -35.92 -17.73 -22.68
N GLY A 146 -36.15 -19.02 -22.86
CA GLY A 146 -35.57 -19.77 -23.94
C GLY A 146 -36.15 -19.33 -25.26
N GLU A 147 -35.27 -19.01 -26.19
CA GLU A 147 -35.61 -19.03 -27.62
C GLU A 147 -34.45 -19.68 -28.37
N SER A 148 -34.77 -20.85 -28.87
CA SER A 148 -33.97 -21.68 -29.72
C SER A 148 -33.78 -21.02 -31.08
N ASN A 149 -32.54 -20.86 -31.58
CA ASN A 149 -32.27 -20.79 -32.98
C ASN A 149 -31.00 -21.55 -33.35
N GLU A 150 -31.19 -22.51 -34.27
CA GLU A 150 -30.20 -23.41 -34.80
C GLU A 150 -29.21 -22.74 -35.77
N PRO A 151 -28.10 -23.42 -36.15
CA PRO A 151 -26.94 -22.79 -36.77
C PRO A 151 -26.96 -22.83 -38.29
N THR A 152 -26.40 -21.81 -38.91
CA THR A 152 -25.92 -21.89 -40.28
C THR A 152 -24.42 -21.71 -40.33
N SER A 153 -23.79 -22.73 -40.89
CA SER A 153 -22.41 -22.82 -41.33
C SER A 153 -22.14 -21.89 -42.53
N ASP A 154 -20.95 -21.31 -42.55
CA ASP A 154 -20.01 -21.14 -43.68
C ASP A 154 -18.95 -20.14 -43.20
N GLY A 155 -17.71 -20.48 -43.08
CA GLY A 155 -16.75 -20.69 -44.14
C GLY A 155 -15.84 -19.50 -44.22
N GLU A 156 -14.62 -19.73 -43.97
CA GLU A 156 -13.43 -19.27 -44.67
C GLU A 156 -12.28 -18.66 -43.84
N ALA A 157 -11.13 -19.18 -44.18
CA ALA A 157 -9.81 -19.00 -43.61
C ALA A 157 -9.17 -17.64 -43.92
N GLY A 158 -8.22 -17.25 -43.03
CA GLY A 158 -7.29 -16.15 -43.29
C GLY A 158 -6.31 -15.98 -42.11
N SER A 159 -5.27 -16.73 -42.12
CA SER A 159 -3.84 -16.45 -42.19
C SER A 159 -3.27 -15.31 -41.33
N ALA A 160 -2.43 -15.71 -40.41
CA ALA A 160 -1.12 -15.19 -39.98
C ALA A 160 -0.89 -13.66 -39.90
N ASP A 161 -0.41 -13.18 -38.76
CA ASP A 161 0.98 -12.75 -38.68
C ASP A 161 1.42 -12.40 -37.23
N ASN A 162 2.61 -12.79 -36.94
CA ASN A 162 3.63 -12.50 -35.99
C ASN A 162 3.64 -11.14 -35.26
N GLY A 163 3.90 -11.15 -33.97
CA GLY A 163 4.37 -10.00 -33.20
C GLY A 163 5.01 -10.43 -31.89
N ALA A 164 6.33 -10.50 -31.86
CA ALA A 164 7.18 -10.94 -30.77
C ALA A 164 7.14 -10.03 -29.52
N PRO A 165 7.61 -10.51 -28.34
CA PRO A 165 7.52 -9.80 -27.07
C PRO A 165 8.70 -8.85 -26.86
N PHE A 166 8.41 -7.70 -26.28
CA PHE A 166 9.41 -6.80 -25.72
C PHE A 166 9.93 -7.32 -24.38
N ARG A 167 11.24 -7.29 -24.26
CA ARG A 167 12.04 -7.56 -23.07
C ARG A 167 11.85 -6.51 -22.00
#